data_16580691d393c82450d6e1da42169400
#
_entry.id   16580691d393c82450d6e1da42169400
#
_cell.length_a   1.000
_cell.length_b   1.000
_cell.length_c   1.000
_cell.angle_alpha   90.00
_cell.angle_beta   90.00
_cell.angle_gamma   90.00
#
_symmetry.space_group_name_H-M   'P 1'
#
loop_
_entity.id
_entity.type
_entity.pdbx_description
1 polymer ?
#
loop_
_entity_poly.entity_id
_entity_poly.type
_entity_poly.pdbx_seq_one_letter_code
_entity_poly.pdbx_strand_id
1 'polypeptide(L)'
;MFYADGILRKSSLIDEIPGIFHGFSTRFGGKSTLSHTASLNLSHDLGDSADIVRENFEIFARTISGGVYGGNATVTLHQIHSAKVRVLTRENAGEGYSIPRGEDGDGFVTADSGVIPVARAADCVPILLAGLRADGNPVVSAVHAGWRGTVAGIAAEAVRVMESLGCERPTIRAAIGPHIGYCCYEVGADFYETVCGLCGTEFAGRHITIPDGKAKHHANLTSMNAEILGNAGIAAEKIDISPDCTMCMSDVYYSHRATGGKRGVHGAGIGIL
;
A
#
# COMPACT_ATOMS: atom_id res chain seq x y z
N MET A 1 6.90 1.56 15.09
CA MET A 1 7.85 0.53 14.60
C MET A 1 7.08 -0.65 14.01
N PHE A 2 7.53 -1.21 12.90
CA PHE A 2 6.92 -2.41 12.31
C PHE A 2 7.18 -3.67 13.14
N TYR A 3 6.18 -4.55 13.20
CA TYR A 3 6.25 -5.86 13.88
C TYR A 3 5.49 -6.93 13.11
N ALA A 4 5.80 -8.20 13.38
CA ALA A 4 5.12 -9.36 12.81
C ALA A 4 3.93 -9.75 13.69
N ASP A 5 2.78 -10.02 13.05
CA ASP A 5 1.57 -10.55 13.67
C ASP A 5 1.01 -11.67 12.78
N GLY A 6 1.46 -12.89 13.03
CA GLY A 6 1.14 -14.03 12.16
C GLY A 6 1.60 -13.82 10.72
N ILE A 7 0.62 -13.83 9.80
CA ILE A 7 0.86 -13.61 8.36
C ILE A 7 0.93 -12.12 7.98
N LEU A 8 0.81 -11.22 8.96
CA LEU A 8 0.80 -9.77 8.75
C LEU A 8 2.10 -9.12 9.19
N ARG A 9 2.34 -7.94 8.64
CA ARG A 9 3.20 -6.90 9.21
C ARG A 9 2.33 -5.73 9.61
N LYS A 10 2.57 -5.18 10.78
CA LYS A 10 1.80 -4.08 11.37
C LYS A 10 2.72 -2.95 11.81
N SER A 11 2.17 -1.75 11.95
CA SER A 11 2.86 -0.57 12.44
C SER A 11 2.30 -0.16 13.80
N SER A 12 3.15 -0.10 14.81
CA SER A 12 2.74 0.37 16.13
C SER A 12 2.29 1.83 16.13
N LEU A 13 2.75 2.65 15.17
CA LEU A 13 2.27 4.03 15.02
C LEU A 13 0.80 4.09 14.59
N ILE A 14 0.41 3.22 13.67
CA ILE A 14 -0.99 3.15 13.23
C ILE A 14 -1.88 2.61 14.36
N ASP A 15 -1.37 1.64 15.16
CA ASP A 15 -2.11 1.09 16.32
C ASP A 15 -2.42 2.13 17.41
N GLU A 16 -1.70 3.27 17.44
CA GLU A 16 -2.00 4.37 18.37
C GLU A 16 -3.32 5.09 18.06
N ILE A 17 -3.87 4.94 16.86
CA ILE A 17 -5.16 5.53 16.49
C ILE A 17 -6.28 4.59 16.97
N PRO A 18 -7.14 5.02 17.88
CA PRO A 18 -8.17 4.15 18.44
C PRO A 18 -9.26 3.80 17.41
N GLY A 19 -9.86 2.63 17.56
CA GLY A 19 -11.02 2.21 16.75
C GLY A 19 -10.69 1.81 15.33
N ILE A 20 -9.41 1.55 15.01
CA ILE A 20 -9.01 1.05 13.69
C ILE A 20 -8.30 -0.31 13.77
N PHE A 21 -8.22 -0.96 12.64
CA PHE A 21 -7.38 -2.14 12.41
C PHE A 21 -6.65 -2.01 11.08
N HIS A 22 -5.49 -2.64 10.96
CA HIS A 22 -4.70 -2.58 9.73
C HIS A 22 -3.77 -3.78 9.59
N GLY A 23 -3.18 -3.94 8.40
CA GLY A 23 -2.12 -4.91 8.18
C GLY A 23 -1.66 -4.97 6.73
N PHE A 24 -0.40 -5.34 6.58
CA PHE A 24 0.24 -5.68 5.31
C PHE A 24 0.43 -7.19 5.29
N SER A 25 -0.17 -7.90 4.34
CA SER A 25 -0.04 -9.36 4.28
C SER A 25 1.32 -9.78 3.74
N THR A 26 1.78 -10.95 4.19
CA THR A 26 2.78 -11.74 3.48
C THR A 26 2.11 -12.55 2.37
N ARG A 27 2.87 -13.42 1.69
CA ARG A 27 2.31 -14.37 0.71
C ARG A 27 1.72 -15.64 1.33
N PHE A 28 1.79 -15.78 2.66
CA PHE A 28 1.40 -17.01 3.36
C PHE A 28 -0.06 -16.99 3.84
N GLY A 29 -0.58 -18.19 4.15
CA GLY A 29 -1.86 -18.37 4.84
C GLY A 29 -3.09 -18.43 3.94
N GLY A 30 -2.94 -18.34 2.63
CA GLY A 30 -4.04 -18.40 1.68
C GLY A 30 -4.30 -19.79 1.08
N LYS A 31 -5.14 -19.82 0.06
CA LYS A 31 -5.66 -21.02 -0.62
C LYS A 31 -5.11 -21.21 -2.03
N SER A 32 -4.40 -20.25 -2.61
CA SER A 32 -3.81 -20.39 -3.93
C SER A 32 -2.75 -21.50 -3.95
N THR A 33 -2.79 -22.35 -4.95
CA THR A 33 -1.92 -23.53 -5.09
C THR A 33 -0.97 -23.46 -6.30
N LEU A 34 -1.18 -22.53 -7.22
CA LEU A 34 -0.26 -22.32 -8.33
C LEU A 34 1.09 -21.84 -7.79
N SER A 35 2.19 -22.34 -8.32
CA SER A 35 3.54 -22.06 -7.81
C SER A 35 3.86 -20.57 -7.68
N HIS A 36 3.32 -19.75 -8.57
CA HIS A 36 3.56 -18.30 -8.59
C HIS A 36 2.59 -17.48 -7.73
N THR A 37 1.42 -18.02 -7.36
CA THR A 37 0.42 -17.35 -6.54
C THR A 37 0.28 -17.92 -5.13
N ALA A 38 0.98 -19.02 -4.83
CA ALA A 38 0.93 -19.66 -3.52
C ALA A 38 1.49 -18.74 -2.43
N SER A 39 0.68 -18.46 -1.39
CA SER A 39 -0.67 -18.99 -1.15
C SER A 39 -1.74 -17.90 -1.01
N LEU A 40 -1.42 -16.69 -0.48
CA LEU A 40 -2.38 -15.60 -0.21
C LEU A 40 -2.36 -14.56 -1.35
N ASN A 41 -2.72 -14.99 -2.56
CA ASN A 41 -2.85 -14.07 -3.69
C ASN A 41 -4.18 -13.32 -3.63
N LEU A 42 -4.11 -11.98 -3.71
CA LEU A 42 -5.26 -11.07 -3.68
C LEU A 42 -5.53 -10.43 -5.07
N SER A 43 -5.33 -11.19 -6.15
CA SER A 43 -5.65 -10.74 -7.51
C SER A 43 -6.40 -11.80 -8.30
N HIS A 44 -7.49 -11.38 -8.95
CA HIS A 44 -8.27 -12.21 -9.87
C HIS A 44 -7.60 -12.41 -11.24
N ASP A 45 -6.55 -11.65 -11.57
CA ASP A 45 -6.00 -11.54 -12.90
C ASP A 45 -4.72 -12.38 -13.09
N LEU A 46 -4.40 -13.29 -12.15
CA LEU A 46 -3.11 -14.01 -12.11
C LEU A 46 -3.25 -15.55 -12.17
N GLY A 47 -4.39 -16.04 -12.64
CA GLY A 47 -4.60 -17.44 -12.97
C GLY A 47 -5.30 -18.30 -11.90
N ASP A 48 -5.43 -17.81 -10.67
CA ASP A 48 -6.28 -18.48 -9.67
C ASP A 48 -7.76 -18.35 -10.04
N SER A 49 -8.58 -19.33 -9.64
CA SER A 49 -10.03 -19.21 -9.78
C SER A 49 -10.59 -18.09 -8.92
N ALA A 50 -11.70 -17.50 -9.35
CA ALA A 50 -12.35 -16.41 -8.60
C ALA A 50 -12.75 -16.84 -7.17
N ASP A 51 -13.11 -18.12 -6.97
CA ASP A 51 -13.48 -18.64 -5.66
C ASP A 51 -12.26 -18.68 -4.71
N ILE A 52 -11.12 -19.16 -5.19
CA ILE A 52 -9.87 -19.17 -4.41
C ILE A 52 -9.46 -17.75 -4.02
N VAL A 53 -9.55 -16.79 -4.95
CA VAL A 53 -9.21 -15.40 -4.64
C VAL A 53 -10.20 -14.81 -3.63
N ARG A 54 -11.50 -15.11 -3.74
CA ARG A 54 -12.48 -14.71 -2.72
C ARG A 54 -12.17 -15.30 -1.35
N GLU A 55 -11.81 -16.58 -1.26
CA GLU A 55 -11.38 -17.17 0.00
C GLU A 55 -10.15 -16.47 0.59
N ASN A 56 -9.19 -16.09 -0.25
CA ASN A 56 -8.02 -15.33 0.19
C ASN A 56 -8.39 -13.95 0.73
N PHE A 57 -9.30 -13.23 0.09
CA PHE A 57 -9.82 -11.96 0.62
C PHE A 57 -10.58 -12.15 1.93
N GLU A 58 -11.36 -13.23 2.07
CA GLU A 58 -12.04 -13.57 3.32
C GLU A 58 -11.02 -13.81 4.45
N ILE A 59 -9.98 -14.60 4.20
CA ILE A 59 -8.89 -14.85 5.16
C ILE A 59 -8.21 -13.54 5.53
N PHE A 60 -7.84 -12.71 4.53
CA PHE A 60 -7.16 -11.44 4.76
C PHE A 60 -8.00 -10.49 5.62
N ALA A 61 -9.27 -10.26 5.22
CA ALA A 61 -10.17 -9.35 5.93
C ALA A 61 -10.40 -9.76 7.39
N ARG A 62 -10.67 -11.07 7.63
CA ARG A 62 -10.81 -11.60 8.98
C ARG A 62 -9.54 -11.45 9.80
N THR A 63 -8.39 -11.72 9.19
CA THR A 63 -7.11 -11.66 9.92
C THR A 63 -6.78 -10.24 10.34
N ILE A 64 -6.92 -9.23 9.44
CA ILE A 64 -6.60 -7.83 9.80
C ILE A 64 -7.60 -7.22 10.79
N SER A 65 -8.87 -7.65 10.73
CA SER A 65 -9.95 -7.12 11.57
C SER A 65 -10.18 -7.90 12.87
N GLY A 66 -9.36 -8.91 13.17
CA GLY A 66 -9.61 -9.78 14.34
C GLY A 66 -10.92 -10.56 14.26
N GLY A 67 -11.40 -10.88 13.06
CA GLY A 67 -12.63 -11.64 12.80
C GLY A 67 -13.90 -10.80 12.68
N VAL A 68 -13.81 -9.46 12.85
CA VAL A 68 -14.99 -8.57 12.80
C VAL A 68 -15.58 -8.49 11.40
N TYR A 69 -14.73 -8.37 10.37
CA TYR A 69 -15.14 -8.23 8.99
C TYR A 69 -14.67 -9.39 8.12
N GLY A 70 -15.47 -9.76 7.11
CA GLY A 70 -15.11 -10.71 6.06
C GLY A 70 -14.77 -10.03 4.74
N GLY A 71 -14.55 -10.82 3.70
CA GLY A 71 -14.17 -10.37 2.38
C GLY A 71 -15.13 -9.37 1.74
N ASN A 72 -16.43 -9.46 2.04
CA ASN A 72 -17.45 -8.54 1.56
C ASN A 72 -17.26 -7.08 2.04
N ALA A 73 -16.46 -6.83 3.07
CA ALA A 73 -16.12 -5.48 3.48
C ALA A 73 -14.97 -4.89 2.65
N THR A 74 -14.19 -5.70 1.93
CA THR A 74 -13.02 -5.23 1.18
C THR A 74 -13.41 -4.48 -0.09
N VAL A 75 -12.60 -3.46 -0.44
CA VAL A 75 -12.67 -2.73 -1.70
C VAL A 75 -11.31 -2.69 -2.36
N THR A 76 -11.28 -3.04 -3.65
CA THR A 76 -10.06 -2.92 -4.47
C THR A 76 -10.34 -2.17 -5.76
N LEU A 77 -9.38 -1.35 -6.22
CA LEU A 77 -9.43 -0.67 -7.52
C LEU A 77 -8.74 -1.47 -8.63
N HIS A 78 -9.02 -1.09 -9.86
CA HIS A 78 -8.10 -1.30 -10.95
C HIS A 78 -6.98 -0.26 -10.84
N GLN A 79 -5.82 -0.69 -10.30
CA GLN A 79 -4.66 0.17 -10.03
C GLN A 79 -3.93 0.47 -11.35
N ILE A 80 -3.83 1.75 -11.71
CA ILE A 80 -3.31 2.24 -12.99
C ILE A 80 -2.00 3.04 -12.84
N HIS A 81 -1.39 3.02 -11.65
CA HIS A 81 -0.18 3.77 -11.29
C HIS A 81 -0.35 5.30 -11.39
N SER A 82 -1.50 5.80 -11.01
CA SER A 82 -1.88 7.22 -11.00
C SER A 82 -1.72 7.85 -9.61
N ALA A 83 -2.07 9.13 -9.49
CA ALA A 83 -2.27 9.81 -8.21
C ALA A 83 -3.77 9.96 -7.84
N LYS A 84 -4.64 9.19 -8.48
CA LYS A 84 -6.08 9.27 -8.23
C LYS A 84 -6.43 8.57 -6.91
N VAL A 85 -7.02 9.33 -5.98
CA VAL A 85 -7.50 8.85 -4.68
C VAL A 85 -9.01 8.97 -4.64
N ARG A 86 -9.69 7.87 -4.31
CA ARG A 86 -11.14 7.78 -4.24
C ARG A 86 -11.62 7.82 -2.79
N VAL A 87 -12.68 8.57 -2.52
CA VAL A 87 -13.40 8.49 -1.26
C VAL A 87 -14.35 7.29 -1.32
N LEU A 88 -14.32 6.47 -0.28
CA LEU A 88 -15.24 5.34 -0.11
C LEU A 88 -16.24 5.62 0.99
N THR A 89 -17.45 5.11 0.77
CA THR A 89 -18.50 4.95 1.79
C THR A 89 -18.76 3.47 2.01
N ARG A 90 -19.56 3.13 3.02
CA ARG A 90 -20.01 1.75 3.27
C ARG A 90 -20.69 1.11 2.05
N GLU A 91 -21.31 1.90 1.17
CA GLU A 91 -21.99 1.40 -0.04
C GLU A 91 -21.02 0.78 -1.06
N ASN A 92 -19.74 1.12 -0.98
CA ASN A 92 -18.70 0.56 -1.85
C ASN A 92 -18.19 -0.81 -1.40
N ALA A 93 -18.60 -1.30 -0.23
CA ALA A 93 -18.15 -2.60 0.29
C ALA A 93 -18.42 -3.72 -0.70
N GLY A 94 -17.40 -4.56 -0.94
CA GLY A 94 -17.46 -5.66 -1.89
C GLY A 94 -17.01 -5.33 -3.32
N GLU A 95 -16.71 -4.07 -3.66
CA GLU A 95 -16.18 -3.72 -4.98
C GLU A 95 -14.80 -4.39 -5.23
N GLY A 96 -14.74 -5.19 -6.29
CA GLY A 96 -13.56 -5.99 -6.63
C GLY A 96 -13.44 -7.30 -5.85
N TYR A 97 -14.40 -7.61 -5.00
CA TYR A 97 -14.58 -8.91 -4.33
C TYR A 97 -15.80 -9.66 -4.87
N SER A 98 -16.99 -9.18 -4.59
CA SER A 98 -18.28 -9.76 -5.01
C SER A 98 -19.05 -8.90 -6.00
N ILE A 99 -18.67 -7.64 -6.13
CA ILE A 99 -19.21 -6.67 -7.08
C ILE A 99 -18.08 -6.24 -8.02
N PRO A 100 -18.35 -5.90 -9.29
CA PRO A 100 -17.34 -5.35 -10.19
C PRO A 100 -16.61 -4.17 -9.56
N ARG A 101 -15.32 -4.01 -9.90
CA ARG A 101 -14.53 -2.84 -9.47
C ARG A 101 -15.21 -1.57 -9.98
N GLY A 102 -15.21 -0.55 -9.13
CA GLY A 102 -15.66 0.79 -9.50
C GLY A 102 -14.65 1.51 -10.40
N GLU A 103 -14.45 2.80 -10.17
CA GLU A 103 -13.54 3.62 -10.95
C GLU A 103 -12.06 3.19 -10.78
N ASP A 104 -11.25 3.48 -11.81
CA ASP A 104 -9.79 3.34 -11.75
C ASP A 104 -9.17 4.29 -10.72
N GLY A 105 -8.06 3.86 -10.11
CA GLY A 105 -7.30 4.69 -9.17
C GLY A 105 -6.29 3.86 -8.38
N ASP A 106 -5.53 4.53 -7.53
CA ASP A 106 -4.44 3.90 -6.79
C ASP A 106 -4.47 4.20 -5.29
N GLY A 107 -5.44 5.00 -4.83
CA GLY A 107 -5.63 5.32 -3.43
C GLY A 107 -7.09 5.37 -3.03
N PHE A 108 -7.32 5.16 -1.73
CA PHE A 108 -8.63 5.24 -1.09
C PHE A 108 -8.55 6.03 0.19
N VAL A 109 -9.63 6.72 0.53
CA VAL A 109 -9.86 7.31 1.85
C VAL A 109 -11.28 6.99 2.28
N THR A 110 -11.47 6.68 3.56
CA THR A 110 -12.80 6.51 4.15
C THR A 110 -12.85 7.02 5.58
N ALA A 111 -14.03 7.46 5.99
CA ALA A 111 -14.40 7.76 7.37
C ALA A 111 -15.53 6.82 7.87
N ASP A 112 -15.89 5.82 7.06
CA ASP A 112 -16.96 4.88 7.37
C ASP A 112 -16.41 3.55 7.90
N SER A 113 -17.08 2.99 8.91
CA SER A 113 -16.90 1.59 9.30
C SER A 113 -17.61 0.65 8.30
N GLY A 114 -17.22 -0.62 8.27
CA GLY A 114 -17.82 -1.64 7.40
C GLY A 114 -17.30 -1.64 5.97
N VAL A 115 -16.30 -0.82 5.65
CA VAL A 115 -15.58 -0.82 4.39
C VAL A 115 -14.07 -0.87 4.65
N ILE A 116 -13.36 -1.74 3.94
CA ILE A 116 -11.93 -1.98 4.08
C ILE A 116 -11.23 -1.66 2.76
N PRO A 117 -10.65 -0.47 2.59
CA PRO A 117 -9.76 -0.18 1.48
C PRO A 117 -8.54 -1.12 1.48
N VAL A 118 -8.24 -1.72 0.32
CA VAL A 118 -7.11 -2.62 0.14
C VAL A 118 -6.27 -2.19 -1.06
N ALA A 119 -5.07 -1.69 -0.79
CA ALA A 119 -4.04 -1.51 -1.80
C ALA A 119 -3.31 -2.83 -2.02
N ARG A 120 -3.07 -3.20 -3.29
CA ARG A 120 -2.41 -4.46 -3.66
C ARG A 120 -1.03 -4.15 -4.26
N ALA A 121 -0.03 -4.92 -3.87
CA ALA A 121 1.34 -4.72 -4.31
C ALA A 121 2.11 -6.03 -4.56
N ALA A 122 3.13 -5.93 -5.38
CA ALA A 122 4.27 -6.83 -5.50
C ALA A 122 5.41 -5.97 -6.04
N ASP A 123 6.20 -5.41 -5.14
CA ASP A 123 7.27 -4.42 -5.27
C ASP A 123 6.87 -2.94 -5.18
N CYS A 124 5.71 -2.52 -5.72
CA CYS A 124 5.23 -1.14 -5.50
C CYS A 124 5.02 -0.87 -4.01
N VAL A 125 5.08 0.41 -3.61
CA VAL A 125 4.98 0.83 -2.20
C VAL A 125 3.53 0.88 -1.76
N PRO A 126 3.08 0.02 -0.83
CA PRO A 126 1.80 0.20 -0.17
C PRO A 126 1.96 1.17 1.00
N ILE A 127 1.07 2.16 1.12
CA ILE A 127 1.07 3.12 2.23
C ILE A 127 -0.29 3.08 2.91
N LEU A 128 -0.30 2.92 4.23
CA LEU A 128 -1.50 3.07 5.05
C LEU A 128 -1.40 4.36 5.85
N LEU A 129 -2.49 5.13 5.90
CA LEU A 129 -2.58 6.32 6.73
C LEU A 129 -3.80 6.22 7.64
N ALA A 130 -3.68 6.78 8.83
CA ALA A 130 -4.78 6.93 9.78
C ALA A 130 -4.63 8.26 10.53
N GLY A 131 -5.75 8.90 10.81
CA GLY A 131 -5.78 10.13 11.61
C GLY A 131 -7.17 10.35 12.20
N LEU A 132 -7.34 11.40 12.96
CA LEU A 132 -8.56 11.71 13.68
C LEU A 132 -9.17 13.02 13.21
N ARG A 133 -10.48 13.10 13.22
CA ARG A 133 -11.25 14.33 13.11
C ARG A 133 -11.34 15.03 14.49
N ALA A 134 -11.78 16.27 14.51
CA ALA A 134 -11.97 17.04 15.73
C ALA A 134 -12.94 16.36 16.74
N ASP A 135 -13.86 15.54 16.25
CA ASP A 135 -14.80 14.74 17.08
C ASP A 135 -14.18 13.43 17.60
N GLY A 136 -12.89 13.18 17.30
CA GLY A 136 -12.18 11.97 17.68
C GLY A 136 -12.44 10.75 16.80
N ASN A 137 -13.30 10.85 15.79
CA ASN A 137 -13.57 9.75 14.87
C ASN A 137 -12.43 9.58 13.85
N PRO A 138 -12.03 8.34 13.52
CA PRO A 138 -10.93 8.11 12.61
C PRO A 138 -11.29 8.34 11.15
N VAL A 139 -10.25 8.68 10.36
CA VAL A 139 -10.23 8.64 8.90
C VAL A 139 -9.04 7.80 8.50
N VAL A 140 -9.22 6.88 7.57
CA VAL A 140 -8.18 5.93 7.14
C VAL A 140 -7.98 5.95 5.63
N SER A 141 -6.78 5.57 5.20
CA SER A 141 -6.40 5.53 3.79
C SER A 141 -5.52 4.33 3.48
N ALA A 142 -5.71 3.73 2.31
CA ALA A 142 -4.81 2.75 1.72
C ALA A 142 -4.39 3.21 0.32
N VAL A 143 -3.09 3.23 0.06
CA VAL A 143 -2.48 3.78 -1.15
C VAL A 143 -1.55 2.76 -1.80
N HIS A 144 -1.66 2.58 -3.10
CA HIS A 144 -0.69 1.92 -3.95
C HIS A 144 0.20 2.98 -4.62
N ALA A 145 1.40 3.17 -4.12
CA ALA A 145 2.37 4.11 -4.67
C ALA A 145 3.41 3.37 -5.53
N GLY A 146 3.04 2.99 -6.75
CA GLY A 146 3.99 2.67 -7.80
C GLY A 146 4.83 3.90 -8.14
N TRP A 147 5.98 3.77 -8.81
CA TRP A 147 6.88 4.90 -9.04
C TRP A 147 6.20 6.11 -9.73
N ARG A 148 5.30 5.85 -10.69
CA ARG A 148 4.53 6.91 -11.36
C ARG A 148 3.60 7.63 -10.39
N GLY A 149 2.86 6.88 -9.57
CA GLY A 149 2.00 7.45 -8.53
C GLY A 149 2.81 8.21 -7.48
N THR A 150 4.01 7.70 -7.12
CA THR A 150 4.93 8.37 -6.19
C THR A 150 5.32 9.75 -6.73
N VAL A 151 5.89 9.84 -7.94
CA VAL A 151 6.32 11.13 -8.49
C VAL A 151 5.15 12.07 -8.84
N ALA A 152 3.96 11.52 -9.05
CA ALA A 152 2.72 12.28 -9.18
C ALA A 152 2.12 12.73 -7.83
N GLY A 153 2.75 12.37 -6.70
CA GLY A 153 2.37 12.83 -5.36
C GLY A 153 1.17 12.13 -4.75
N ILE A 154 0.90 10.87 -5.08
CA ILE A 154 -0.30 10.15 -4.57
C ILE A 154 -0.38 10.11 -3.04
N ALA A 155 0.75 10.04 -2.33
CA ALA A 155 0.76 10.04 -0.87
C ALA A 155 0.30 11.39 -0.30
N ALA A 156 0.72 12.52 -0.91
CA ALA A 156 0.26 13.86 -0.55
C ALA A 156 -1.22 14.06 -0.91
N GLU A 157 -1.65 13.54 -2.05
CA GLU A 157 -3.07 13.58 -2.45
C GLU A 157 -3.96 12.82 -1.46
N ALA A 158 -3.51 11.66 -0.95
CA ALA A 158 -4.24 10.92 0.09
C ALA A 158 -4.39 11.76 1.37
N VAL A 159 -3.33 12.45 1.82
CA VAL A 159 -3.40 13.38 2.96
C VAL A 159 -4.43 14.49 2.70
N ARG A 160 -4.39 15.12 1.52
CA ARG A 160 -5.35 16.18 1.14
C ARG A 160 -6.81 15.67 1.16
N VAL A 161 -7.05 14.46 0.66
CA VAL A 161 -8.39 13.86 0.65
C VAL A 161 -8.83 13.52 2.08
N MET A 162 -7.93 13.01 2.94
CA MET A 162 -8.25 12.80 4.37
C MET A 162 -8.68 14.11 5.05
N GLU A 163 -7.98 15.21 4.81
CA GLU A 163 -8.34 16.53 5.32
C GLU A 163 -9.70 17.00 4.81
N SER A 164 -10.05 16.72 3.56
CA SER A 164 -11.37 17.07 3.00
C SER A 164 -12.53 16.34 3.70
N LEU A 165 -12.23 15.20 4.37
CA LEU A 165 -13.16 14.48 5.24
C LEU A 165 -13.09 14.93 6.72
N GLY A 166 -12.39 16.04 6.99
CA GLY A 166 -12.28 16.61 8.32
C GLY A 166 -11.17 16.03 9.19
N CYS A 167 -10.26 15.21 8.63
CA CYS A 167 -9.12 14.70 9.36
C CYS A 167 -8.15 15.84 9.72
N GLU A 168 -7.75 15.93 10.97
CA GLU A 168 -6.77 16.91 11.44
C GLU A 168 -5.35 16.43 11.10
N ARG A 169 -4.65 17.14 10.21
CA ARG A 169 -3.30 16.79 9.72
C ARG A 169 -2.32 16.44 10.84
N PRO A 170 -2.26 17.17 11.98
CA PRO A 170 -1.34 16.81 13.06
C PRO A 170 -1.60 15.45 13.69
N THR A 171 -2.79 14.85 13.48
CA THR A 171 -3.12 13.51 14.00
C THR A 171 -2.71 12.40 13.06
N ILE A 172 -2.45 12.71 11.77
CA ILE A 172 -2.17 11.69 10.76
C ILE A 172 -0.86 10.97 11.06
N ARG A 173 -0.93 9.65 10.97
CA ARG A 173 0.20 8.73 10.99
C ARG A 173 0.23 7.95 9.68
N ALA A 174 1.42 7.67 9.18
CA ALA A 174 1.64 6.93 7.95
C ALA A 174 2.52 5.70 8.21
N ALA A 175 2.21 4.59 7.55
CA ALA A 175 3.02 3.39 7.52
C ALA A 175 3.35 3.04 6.06
N ILE A 176 4.62 3.11 5.70
CA ILE A 176 5.17 2.65 4.41
C ILE A 176 5.48 1.17 4.55
N GLY A 177 4.67 0.32 3.90
CA GLY A 177 4.74 -1.13 4.03
C GLY A 177 5.86 -1.80 3.23
N PRO A 178 5.96 -3.15 3.29
CA PRO A 178 6.94 -3.92 2.52
C PRO A 178 6.84 -3.65 1.02
N HIS A 179 8.00 -3.35 0.39
CA HIS A 179 8.10 -3.03 -1.03
C HIS A 179 9.53 -3.31 -1.54
N ILE A 180 9.80 -3.12 -2.82
CA ILE A 180 11.16 -3.26 -3.34
C ILE A 180 12.06 -2.15 -2.78
N GLY A 181 13.08 -2.55 -2.03
CA GLY A 181 14.03 -1.62 -1.43
C GLY A 181 15.03 -1.05 -2.43
N TYR A 182 15.69 0.04 -2.04
CA TYR A 182 16.81 0.63 -2.78
C TYR A 182 17.89 -0.39 -3.16
N CYS A 183 18.15 -1.38 -2.31
CA CYS A 183 19.10 -2.48 -2.56
C CYS A 183 18.84 -3.25 -3.86
N CYS A 184 17.57 -3.29 -4.32
CA CYS A 184 17.11 -4.13 -5.42
C CYS A 184 16.43 -3.37 -6.56
N TYR A 185 16.02 -2.12 -6.34
CA TYR A 185 15.27 -1.36 -7.34
C TYR A 185 16.20 -0.67 -8.34
N GLU A 186 16.85 -1.47 -9.16
CA GLU A 186 17.66 -1.02 -10.30
C GLU A 186 16.76 -0.41 -11.38
N VAL A 187 17.15 0.76 -11.91
CA VAL A 187 16.45 1.54 -12.92
C VAL A 187 17.36 2.02 -14.02
N GLY A 188 16.81 2.31 -15.20
CA GLY A 188 17.57 2.87 -16.34
C GLY A 188 17.79 4.38 -16.23
N ALA A 189 18.61 4.92 -17.12
CA ALA A 189 18.83 6.35 -17.23
C ALA A 189 17.55 7.11 -17.62
N ASP A 190 16.73 6.51 -18.46
CA ASP A 190 15.43 7.04 -18.87
C ASP A 190 14.48 7.27 -17.69
N PHE A 191 14.54 6.38 -16.69
CA PHE A 191 13.79 6.56 -15.45
C PHE A 191 14.30 7.80 -14.68
N TYR A 192 15.63 7.96 -14.55
CA TYR A 192 16.24 9.11 -13.87
C TYR A 192 15.85 10.41 -14.59
N GLU A 193 15.97 10.47 -15.91
CA GLU A 193 15.58 11.63 -16.72
C GLU A 193 14.12 11.98 -16.58
N THR A 194 13.23 10.96 -16.54
CA THR A 194 11.79 11.15 -16.33
C THR A 194 11.51 11.78 -14.97
N VAL A 195 12.15 11.28 -13.90
CA VAL A 195 11.97 11.85 -12.55
C VAL A 195 12.55 13.27 -12.46
N CYS A 196 13.69 13.55 -13.11
CA CYS A 196 14.23 14.90 -13.22
C CYS A 196 13.25 15.87 -13.89
N GLY A 197 12.60 15.44 -14.96
CA GLY A 197 11.62 16.25 -15.68
C GLY A 197 10.34 16.55 -14.89
N LEU A 198 9.90 15.61 -14.06
CA LEU A 198 8.66 15.72 -13.28
C LEU A 198 8.85 16.39 -11.91
N CYS A 199 9.94 16.09 -11.22
CA CYS A 199 10.16 16.48 -9.82
C CYS A 199 11.38 17.40 -9.62
N GLY A 200 12.15 17.64 -10.68
CA GLY A 200 13.40 18.41 -10.63
C GLY A 200 14.63 17.55 -10.34
N THR A 201 15.78 18.03 -10.79
CA THR A 201 17.08 17.32 -10.69
C THR A 201 17.55 17.16 -9.25
N GLU A 202 17.21 18.09 -8.38
CA GLU A 202 17.56 18.04 -6.95
C GLU A 202 16.82 16.91 -6.25
N PHE A 203 15.51 16.78 -6.44
CA PHE A 203 14.72 15.66 -5.93
C PHE A 203 15.25 14.32 -6.48
N ALA A 204 15.42 14.22 -7.79
CA ALA A 204 15.95 13.01 -8.42
C ALA A 204 17.31 12.61 -7.85
N GLY A 205 18.23 13.55 -7.68
CA GLY A 205 19.58 13.31 -7.16
C GLY A 205 19.61 12.86 -5.70
N ARG A 206 18.63 13.24 -4.89
CA ARG A 206 18.50 12.73 -3.51
C ARG A 206 18.05 11.28 -3.43
N HIS A 207 17.26 10.82 -4.39
CA HIS A 207 16.55 9.54 -4.30
C HIS A 207 16.99 8.49 -5.32
N ILE A 208 17.74 8.90 -6.36
CA ILE A 208 18.19 8.00 -7.43
C ILE A 208 19.70 8.17 -7.57
N THR A 209 20.45 7.17 -7.15
CA THR A 209 21.90 7.21 -7.16
C THR A 209 22.47 5.91 -7.73
N ILE A 210 23.76 5.92 -8.08
CA ILE A 210 24.47 4.69 -8.43
C ILE A 210 25.19 4.21 -7.18
N PRO A 211 24.77 3.07 -6.56
CA PRO A 211 25.44 2.54 -5.38
C PRO A 211 26.88 2.11 -5.69
N ASP A 212 27.74 2.15 -4.70
CA ASP A 212 29.13 1.70 -4.84
C ASP A 212 29.21 0.27 -5.41
N GLY A 213 30.06 0.09 -6.41
CA GLY A 213 30.23 -1.18 -7.09
C GLY A 213 29.10 -1.60 -8.03
N LYS A 214 28.11 -0.72 -8.30
CA LYS A 214 27.03 -0.95 -9.26
C LYS A 214 27.25 -0.14 -10.55
N ALA A 215 26.70 -0.63 -11.67
CA ALA A 215 26.79 0.03 -12.98
C ALA A 215 25.54 0.85 -13.33
N LYS A 216 24.44 0.67 -12.58
CA LYS A 216 23.15 1.29 -12.87
C LYS A 216 22.61 2.06 -11.69
N HIS A 217 21.70 2.98 -11.99
CA HIS A 217 20.96 3.70 -10.96
C HIS A 217 20.08 2.75 -10.15
N HIS A 218 19.94 3.07 -8.87
CA HIS A 218 18.93 2.50 -7.97
C HIS A 218 18.04 3.63 -7.46
N ALA A 219 16.75 3.39 -7.46
CA ALA A 219 15.77 4.35 -6.94
C ALA A 219 15.31 3.96 -5.55
N ASN A 220 15.17 4.94 -4.66
CA ASN A 220 14.71 4.78 -3.30
C ASN A 220 13.27 5.29 -3.17
N LEU A 221 12.29 4.43 -3.49
CA LEU A 221 10.87 4.78 -3.38
C LEU A 221 10.44 5.05 -1.93
N THR A 222 11.13 4.44 -0.95
CA THR A 222 10.89 4.72 0.47
C THR A 222 11.14 6.19 0.78
N SER A 223 12.35 6.68 0.46
CA SER A 223 12.73 8.06 0.77
C SER A 223 11.94 9.07 -0.06
N MET A 224 11.56 8.73 -1.31
CA MET A 224 10.66 9.58 -2.11
C MET A 224 9.32 9.77 -1.42
N ASN A 225 8.64 8.68 -1.02
CA ASN A 225 7.34 8.77 -0.37
C ASN A 225 7.42 9.41 1.02
N ALA A 226 8.49 9.16 1.79
CA ALA A 226 8.71 9.81 3.08
C ALA A 226 8.90 11.33 2.93
N GLU A 227 9.67 11.79 1.93
CA GLU A 227 9.82 13.22 1.63
C GLU A 227 8.49 13.85 1.17
N ILE A 228 7.73 13.16 0.31
CA ILE A 228 6.42 13.64 -0.15
C ILE A 228 5.44 13.78 1.02
N LEU A 229 5.39 12.79 1.93
CA LEU A 229 4.58 12.87 3.15
C LEU A 229 5.05 14.00 4.08
N GLY A 230 6.36 14.16 4.24
CA GLY A 230 6.94 15.27 5.01
C GLY A 230 6.55 16.63 4.44
N ASN A 231 6.64 16.80 3.12
CA ASN A 231 6.23 18.01 2.41
C ASN A 231 4.71 18.24 2.49
N ALA A 232 3.90 17.18 2.64
CA ALA A 232 2.48 17.26 2.94
C ALA A 232 2.19 17.59 4.42
N GLY A 233 3.23 17.79 5.25
CA GLY A 233 3.12 18.21 6.65
C GLY A 233 3.00 17.06 7.66
N ILE A 234 3.33 15.85 7.28
CA ILE A 234 3.42 14.71 8.21
C ILE A 234 4.83 14.71 8.83
N ALA A 235 4.91 14.86 10.15
CA ALA A 235 6.19 14.88 10.87
C ALA A 235 6.90 13.52 10.75
N ALA A 236 8.23 13.54 10.67
CA ALA A 236 9.03 12.33 10.40
C ALA A 236 8.80 11.22 11.45
N GLU A 237 8.62 11.58 12.71
CA GLU A 237 8.31 10.64 13.80
C GLU A 237 6.91 9.99 13.68
N LYS A 238 6.07 10.48 12.78
CA LYS A 238 4.74 9.93 12.46
C LYS A 238 4.73 9.10 11.19
N ILE A 239 5.89 8.85 10.61
CA ILE A 239 6.07 7.99 9.44
C ILE A 239 6.84 6.75 9.86
N ASP A 240 6.16 5.61 9.90
CA ASP A 240 6.78 4.31 10.15
C ASP A 240 7.15 3.64 8.82
N ILE A 241 8.32 3.05 8.74
CA ILE A 241 8.85 2.47 7.50
C ILE A 241 9.21 1.00 7.74
N SER A 242 8.65 0.12 6.91
CA SER A 242 9.03 -1.29 6.92
C SER A 242 10.47 -1.47 6.45
N PRO A 243 11.29 -2.25 7.17
CA PRO A 243 12.63 -2.59 6.72
C PRO A 243 12.65 -3.66 5.61
N ASP A 244 11.50 -4.27 5.30
CA ASP A 244 11.42 -5.44 4.45
C ASP A 244 11.46 -5.08 2.96
N CYS A 245 12.48 -5.58 2.25
CA CYS A 245 12.52 -5.53 0.80
C CYS A 245 11.86 -6.78 0.21
N THR A 246 10.82 -6.61 -0.60
CA THR A 246 10.06 -7.71 -1.20
C THR A 246 10.89 -8.60 -2.11
N MET A 247 11.90 -8.04 -2.80
CA MET A 247 12.79 -8.83 -3.65
C MET A 247 13.82 -9.62 -2.83
N CYS A 248 14.43 -9.03 -1.78
CA CYS A 248 15.34 -9.73 -0.89
C CYS A 248 14.63 -10.85 -0.12
N MET A 249 13.35 -10.65 0.21
CA MET A 249 12.50 -11.58 0.95
C MET A 249 11.39 -12.15 0.05
N SER A 250 11.74 -12.59 -1.16
CA SER A 250 10.77 -13.13 -2.13
C SER A 250 10.17 -14.48 -1.72
N ASP A 251 10.72 -15.11 -0.71
CA ASP A 251 10.13 -16.24 0.00
C ASP A 251 8.98 -15.84 0.94
N VAL A 252 8.99 -14.61 1.44
CA VAL A 252 7.97 -14.04 2.36
C VAL A 252 6.93 -13.20 1.62
N TYR A 253 7.34 -12.49 0.56
CA TYR A 253 6.50 -11.59 -0.22
C TYR A 253 6.46 -11.96 -1.69
N TYR A 254 5.42 -11.53 -2.39
CA TYR A 254 5.43 -11.54 -3.85
C TYR A 254 6.32 -10.41 -4.36
N SER A 255 7.17 -10.71 -5.34
CA SER A 255 8.02 -9.73 -6.01
C SER A 255 7.93 -9.87 -7.52
N HIS A 256 7.52 -8.80 -8.18
CA HIS A 256 7.48 -8.69 -9.63
C HIS A 256 8.88 -8.77 -10.23
N ARG A 257 9.83 -8.09 -9.62
CA ARG A 257 11.22 -8.00 -10.06
C ARG A 257 11.93 -9.34 -9.92
N ALA A 258 11.75 -10.04 -8.79
CA ALA A 258 12.39 -11.32 -8.55
C ALA A 258 11.94 -12.42 -9.51
N THR A 259 10.69 -12.35 -9.99
CA THR A 259 10.06 -13.42 -10.79
C THR A 259 9.85 -13.06 -12.26
N GLY A 260 10.29 -11.87 -12.70
CA GLY A 260 10.02 -11.38 -14.06
C GLY A 260 8.53 -11.21 -14.36
N GLY A 261 7.72 -10.92 -13.35
CA GLY A 261 6.28 -10.66 -13.49
C GLY A 261 5.36 -11.84 -13.19
N LYS A 262 5.86 -13.08 -13.11
CA LYS A 262 5.04 -14.26 -12.81
C LYS A 262 4.94 -14.44 -11.29
N ARG A 263 3.94 -13.83 -10.68
CA ARG A 263 3.79 -13.77 -9.21
C ARG A 263 2.33 -13.52 -8.80
N GLY A 264 2.00 -13.71 -7.53
CA GLY A 264 0.80 -13.19 -6.89
C GLY A 264 0.94 -11.71 -6.48
N VAL A 265 -0.01 -11.22 -5.71
CA VAL A 265 0.05 -9.90 -5.05
C VAL A 265 -0.38 -10.03 -3.59
N HIS A 266 0.29 -9.29 -2.72
CA HIS A 266 -0.11 -9.13 -1.32
C HIS A 266 -0.95 -7.87 -1.14
N GLY A 267 -1.64 -7.75 -0.01
CA GLY A 267 -2.53 -6.65 0.33
C GLY A 267 -2.04 -5.81 1.50
N ALA A 268 -2.33 -4.53 1.43
CA ALA A 268 -2.28 -3.60 2.53
C ALA A 268 -3.69 -3.08 2.79
N GLY A 269 -4.27 -3.43 3.93
CA GLY A 269 -5.65 -3.09 4.28
C GLY A 269 -5.72 -2.35 5.60
N ILE A 270 -6.70 -1.47 5.70
CA ILE A 270 -6.99 -0.70 6.91
C ILE A 270 -8.50 -0.48 6.99
N GLY A 271 -9.04 -0.40 8.21
CA GLY A 271 -10.47 -0.15 8.39
C GLY A 271 -10.80 0.38 9.77
N ILE A 272 -12.06 0.76 9.94
CA ILE A 272 -12.63 1.32 11.16
C ILE A 272 -13.56 0.27 11.78
N LEU A 273 -13.42 0.05 13.11
CA LEU A 273 -14.24 -0.87 13.90
C LEU A 273 -15.68 -0.41 14.07
#